data_2aa6dd6e924f6df7ea23215cc3c33d2d
#
_entry.id   2aa6dd6e924f6df7ea23215cc3c33d2d
#
_cell.length_a   1.000
_cell.length_b   1.000
_cell.length_c   1.000
_cell.angle_alpha   90.00
_cell.angle_beta   90.00
_cell.angle_gamma   90.00
#
_symmetry.space_group_name_H-M   'P 1'
#
loop_
_entity.id
_entity.type
_entity.pdbx_description
1 polymer ?
#
loop_
_entity_poly.entity_id
_entity_poly.type
_entity_poly.pdbx_seq_one_letter_code
_entity_poly.pdbx_strand_id
1 'polypeptide(L)'
;DRTTVATVTLTVSMNGKSVTSGNTIIEQAANSYSDSWENWTVNISADPVRIGASGGTSLLSGTAERKGIREWDSGSKEDMDDSGTPFFSIPAHSNGWSLSENILTAVENTGEERSVAVTASHGEGRNEVAVYQEAGVITWEYAFSIDTSSMSVPATGGTQRVNVSSLK
;
A
#
# COMPACT_ATOMS: atom_id res chain seq x y z
N ASP A 1 18.43 30.39 -1.24
CA ASP A 1 18.44 31.84 -1.45
C ASP A 1 19.85 32.37 -1.68
N ARG A 2 19.98 33.39 -2.52
CA ARG A 2 21.29 34.01 -2.83
C ARG A 2 21.40 35.37 -2.16
N THR A 3 22.49 35.59 -1.45
CA THR A 3 22.90 36.95 -1.08
C THR A 3 23.05 37.80 -2.35
N THR A 4 22.33 38.90 -2.41
CA THR A 4 22.45 39.84 -3.52
C THR A 4 23.45 40.94 -3.17
N VAL A 5 24.42 41.15 -4.04
CA VAL A 5 25.48 42.16 -3.84
C VAL A 5 25.31 43.23 -4.92
N ALA A 6 25.20 44.47 -4.50
CA ALA A 6 25.23 45.64 -5.37
C ALA A 6 26.43 46.52 -5.08
N THR A 7 27.11 46.98 -6.12
CA THR A 7 28.18 47.98 -6.01
C THR A 7 27.65 49.32 -6.40
N VAL A 8 27.74 50.29 -5.52
CA VAL A 8 27.30 51.67 -5.73
C VAL A 8 28.50 52.60 -5.76
N THR A 9 28.54 53.41 -6.79
CA THR A 9 29.58 54.45 -6.93
C THR A 9 28.88 55.78 -7.05
N LEU A 10 29.22 56.74 -6.21
CA LEU A 10 28.69 58.10 -6.28
C LEU A 10 29.69 59.02 -6.99
N THR A 11 29.23 59.74 -8.03
CA THR A 11 30.02 60.79 -8.68
C THR A 11 29.32 62.12 -8.50
N VAL A 12 30.03 63.08 -7.90
CA VAL A 12 29.55 64.44 -7.72
C VAL A 12 30.35 65.36 -8.63
N SER A 13 29.66 66.15 -9.48
CA SER A 13 30.27 67.10 -10.40
C SER A 13 29.82 68.52 -10.11
N MET A 14 30.78 69.46 -10.03
CA MET A 14 30.51 70.87 -9.85
C MET A 14 31.56 71.69 -10.59
N ASN A 15 31.15 72.68 -11.36
CA ASN A 15 32.01 73.60 -12.12
C ASN A 15 33.04 72.89 -13.04
N GLY A 16 32.63 71.82 -13.70
CA GLY A 16 33.45 71.05 -14.64
C GLY A 16 34.49 70.12 -13.93
N LYS A 17 34.45 70.03 -12.62
CA LYS A 17 35.24 69.06 -11.84
C LYS A 17 34.34 67.98 -11.28
N SER A 18 34.76 66.74 -11.38
CA SER A 18 34.05 65.56 -10.83
C SER A 18 34.91 64.88 -9.80
N VAL A 19 34.26 64.45 -8.71
CA VAL A 19 34.86 63.58 -7.69
C VAL A 19 33.98 62.34 -7.61
N THR A 20 34.61 61.19 -7.76
CA THR A 20 33.94 59.89 -7.67
C THR A 20 34.32 59.24 -6.36
N SER A 21 33.33 58.75 -5.64
CA SER A 21 33.58 57.95 -4.44
C SER A 21 34.25 56.61 -4.81
N GLY A 22 34.86 55.96 -3.84
CA GLY A 22 35.19 54.53 -3.95
C GLY A 22 33.90 53.71 -4.05
N ASN A 23 34.05 52.51 -4.52
CA ASN A 23 32.96 51.53 -4.56
C ASN A 23 32.47 51.22 -3.14
N THR A 24 31.17 51.35 -2.93
CA THR A 24 30.47 50.88 -1.74
C THR A 24 29.74 49.60 -2.07
N ILE A 25 29.99 48.53 -1.36
CA ILE A 25 29.32 47.26 -1.51
C ILE A 25 28.11 47.27 -0.58
N ILE A 26 26.93 47.01 -1.15
CA ILE A 26 25.69 46.80 -0.41
C ILE A 26 25.35 45.32 -0.53
N GLU A 27 25.33 44.63 0.59
CA GLU A 27 24.95 43.22 0.67
C GLU A 27 23.57 43.13 1.27
N GLN A 28 22.69 42.46 0.57
CA GLN A 28 21.39 42.02 1.10
C GLN A 28 21.54 40.57 1.56
N ALA A 29 21.36 40.32 2.85
CA ALA A 29 21.34 38.96 3.38
C ALA A 29 20.26 38.15 2.72
N ALA A 30 20.52 36.87 2.47
CA ALA A 30 19.50 35.93 2.06
C ALA A 30 18.46 35.79 3.17
N ASN A 31 17.19 35.70 2.79
CA ASN A 31 16.16 35.31 3.74
C ASN A 31 16.37 33.84 4.14
N SER A 32 16.45 33.62 5.44
CA SER A 32 16.43 32.24 5.98
C SER A 32 15.01 31.81 6.27
N TYR A 33 14.79 30.50 6.23
CA TYR A 33 13.52 29.90 6.58
C TYR A 33 13.75 28.56 7.30
N SER A 34 12.74 28.12 8.01
CA SER A 34 12.65 26.76 8.57
C SER A 34 11.37 26.09 8.10
N ASP A 35 11.48 24.81 7.76
CA ASP A 35 10.34 24.00 7.35
C ASP A 35 9.96 23.06 8.48
N SER A 36 8.69 22.98 8.79
CA SER A 36 8.10 21.98 9.70
C SER A 36 7.06 21.16 8.95
N TRP A 37 7.09 19.83 9.13
CA TRP A 37 6.21 18.92 8.43
C TRP A 37 5.41 18.09 9.42
N GLU A 38 4.14 17.84 9.09
CA GLU A 38 3.32 16.82 9.74
C GLU A 38 3.76 15.41 9.30
N ASN A 39 3.32 14.41 10.05
CA ASN A 39 3.50 13.02 9.66
C ASN A 39 2.73 12.71 8.37
N TRP A 40 3.24 11.76 7.60
CA TRP A 40 2.58 11.29 6.40
C TRP A 40 1.23 10.63 6.72
N THR A 41 0.20 11.04 6.00
CA THR A 41 -1.09 10.36 5.95
C THR A 41 -1.09 9.45 4.73
N VAL A 42 -1.26 8.14 4.96
CA VAL A 42 -1.27 7.12 3.90
C VAL A 42 -2.68 6.57 3.75
N ASN A 43 -3.19 6.53 2.52
CA ASN A 43 -4.44 5.88 2.16
C ASN A 43 -4.15 4.64 1.31
N ILE A 44 -4.98 3.60 1.45
CA ILE A 44 -4.90 2.37 0.68
C ILE A 44 -6.29 1.86 0.35
N SER A 45 -6.44 1.30 -0.83
CA SER A 45 -7.62 0.54 -1.27
C SER A 45 -7.20 -0.68 -2.08
N ALA A 46 -8.08 -1.66 -2.15
CA ALA A 46 -7.92 -2.89 -2.93
C ALA A 46 -9.17 -3.12 -3.78
N ASP A 47 -9.00 -3.50 -5.04
CA ASP A 47 -10.11 -3.79 -5.95
C ASP A 47 -9.82 -5.05 -6.80
N PRO A 48 -10.62 -6.11 -6.64
CA PRO A 48 -11.65 -6.30 -5.62
C PRO A 48 -11.06 -6.53 -4.22
N VAL A 49 -11.78 -6.15 -3.17
CA VAL A 49 -11.42 -6.44 -1.78
C VAL A 49 -11.71 -7.91 -1.40
N ARG A 50 -12.50 -8.61 -2.21
CA ARG A 50 -12.86 -10.03 -2.05
C ARG A 50 -12.59 -10.78 -3.35
N ILE A 51 -11.79 -11.83 -3.26
CA ILE A 51 -11.39 -12.71 -4.37
C ILE A 51 -12.14 -14.03 -4.23
N GLY A 52 -12.56 -14.61 -5.34
CA GLY A 52 -13.24 -15.93 -5.35
C GLY A 52 -12.32 -17.07 -4.92
N ALA A 53 -12.91 -18.22 -4.56
CA ALA A 53 -12.19 -19.42 -4.13
C ALA A 53 -11.18 -19.93 -5.17
N SER A 54 -11.48 -19.81 -6.46
CA SER A 54 -10.60 -20.23 -7.56
C SER A 54 -9.29 -19.43 -7.67
N GLY A 55 -9.13 -18.41 -6.83
CA GLY A 55 -8.02 -17.50 -6.90
C GLY A 55 -8.28 -16.30 -7.81
N GLY A 56 -7.30 -15.42 -7.92
CA GLY A 56 -7.40 -14.21 -8.72
C GLY A 56 -6.46 -13.12 -8.23
N THR A 57 -6.70 -11.91 -8.70
CA THR A 57 -5.88 -10.76 -8.38
C THR A 57 -6.72 -9.62 -7.82
N SER A 58 -6.08 -8.79 -6.99
CA SER A 58 -6.61 -7.52 -6.51
C SER A 58 -5.60 -6.42 -6.80
N LEU A 59 -6.07 -5.33 -7.41
CA LEU A 59 -5.26 -4.14 -7.67
C LEU A 59 -5.24 -3.27 -6.41
N LEU A 60 -4.05 -2.94 -5.94
CA LEU A 60 -3.83 -2.04 -4.82
C LEU A 60 -3.63 -0.61 -5.34
N SER A 61 -4.27 0.34 -4.70
CA SER A 61 -4.09 1.76 -4.95
C SER A 61 -3.88 2.49 -3.64
N GLY A 62 -3.09 3.55 -3.66
CA GLY A 62 -2.87 4.34 -2.45
C GLY A 62 -2.24 5.69 -2.75
N THR A 63 -2.39 6.61 -1.79
CA THR A 63 -1.77 7.94 -1.78
C THR A 63 -1.08 8.17 -0.46
N ALA A 64 -0.03 8.95 -0.49
CA ALA A 64 0.63 9.45 0.71
C ALA A 64 0.72 10.97 0.61
N GLU A 65 0.28 11.67 1.64
CA GLU A 65 0.23 13.13 1.67
C GLU A 65 0.67 13.63 3.04
N ARG A 66 1.30 14.78 3.07
CA ARG A 66 1.60 15.52 4.31
C ARG A 66 1.51 17.01 4.09
N LYS A 67 1.23 17.73 5.16
CA LYS A 67 1.23 19.19 5.19
C LYS A 67 2.44 19.69 5.95
N GLY A 68 2.88 20.88 5.60
CA GLY A 68 3.98 21.55 6.26
C GLY A 68 3.78 23.06 6.30
N ILE A 69 4.60 23.71 7.08
CA ILE A 69 4.65 25.17 7.18
C ILE A 69 6.10 25.59 7.03
N ARG A 70 6.34 26.50 6.08
CA ARG A 70 7.58 27.25 5.96
C ARG A 70 7.45 28.54 6.74
N GLU A 71 8.34 28.80 7.67
CA GLU A 71 8.41 30.05 8.42
C GLU A 71 9.69 30.78 8.07
N TRP A 72 9.53 32.00 7.57
CA TRP A 72 10.64 32.90 7.20
C TRP A 72 11.09 33.70 8.40
N ASP A 73 12.36 34.11 8.43
CA ASP A 73 12.90 35.00 9.48
C ASP A 73 12.10 36.32 9.60
N SER A 74 11.41 36.74 8.55
CA SER A 74 10.47 37.86 8.58
C SER A 74 9.22 37.62 9.41
N GLY A 75 8.97 36.37 9.87
CA GLY A 75 7.75 35.95 10.55
C GLY A 75 6.60 35.60 9.63
N SER A 76 6.75 35.73 8.30
CA SER A 76 5.75 35.26 7.34
C SER A 76 5.74 33.73 7.27
N LYS A 77 4.54 33.16 7.03
CA LYS A 77 4.34 31.71 6.93
C LYS A 77 3.75 31.36 5.57
N GLU A 78 4.14 30.20 5.07
CA GLU A 78 3.66 29.63 3.82
C GLU A 78 3.26 28.17 4.06
N ASP A 79 2.03 27.82 3.66
CA ASP A 79 1.57 26.43 3.72
C ASP A 79 2.20 25.63 2.57
N MET A 80 2.64 24.43 2.88
CA MET A 80 3.25 23.52 1.92
C MET A 80 2.52 22.20 1.93
N ASP A 81 2.35 21.62 0.75
CA ASP A 81 1.84 20.27 0.55
C ASP A 81 2.92 19.41 -0.09
N ASP A 82 3.00 18.16 0.35
CA ASP A 82 3.90 17.16 -0.23
C ASP A 82 3.12 15.86 -0.46
N SER A 83 3.43 15.16 -1.53
CA SER A 83 2.76 13.93 -1.92
C SER A 83 3.75 12.87 -2.37
N GLY A 84 3.42 11.61 -2.11
CA GLY A 84 4.25 10.47 -2.46
C GLY A 84 3.45 9.24 -2.84
N THR A 85 4.14 8.25 -3.39
CA THR A 85 3.57 6.95 -3.69
C THR A 85 3.90 5.99 -2.55
N PRO A 86 2.92 5.33 -1.92
CA PRO A 86 3.19 4.36 -0.87
C PRO A 86 3.77 3.07 -1.44
N PHE A 87 4.56 2.40 -0.64
CA PHE A 87 5.04 1.05 -0.86
C PHE A 87 4.08 0.05 -0.21
N PHE A 88 3.73 -1.02 -0.93
CA PHE A 88 2.84 -2.08 -0.45
C PHE A 88 3.62 -3.30 0.02
N SER A 89 3.16 -3.93 1.10
CA SER A 89 3.74 -5.15 1.64
C SER A 89 2.68 -6.06 2.25
N ILE A 90 2.97 -7.35 2.31
CA ILE A 90 2.18 -8.37 3.01
C ILE A 90 3.09 -9.11 4.00
N PRO A 91 2.54 -9.77 5.03
CA PRO A 91 3.34 -10.59 5.96
C PRO A 91 4.13 -11.68 5.25
N ALA A 92 5.34 -11.95 5.70
CA ALA A 92 6.31 -12.87 5.05
C ALA A 92 5.81 -14.33 4.88
N HIS A 93 4.81 -14.75 5.63
CA HIS A 93 4.26 -16.11 5.62
C HIS A 93 2.78 -16.15 5.22
N SER A 94 2.38 -15.31 4.29
CA SER A 94 1.01 -15.27 3.76
C SER A 94 0.79 -16.41 2.77
N ASN A 95 0.56 -17.63 3.29
CA ASN A 95 0.36 -18.83 2.45
C ASN A 95 -0.75 -18.65 1.42
N GLY A 96 -0.42 -18.89 0.16
CA GLY A 96 -1.35 -18.74 -0.96
C GLY A 96 -1.58 -17.31 -1.44
N TRP A 97 -0.80 -16.35 -0.91
CA TRP A 97 -0.81 -14.96 -1.35
C TRP A 97 0.58 -14.55 -1.83
N SER A 98 0.62 -13.73 -2.85
CA SER A 98 1.84 -13.09 -3.34
C SER A 98 1.54 -11.66 -3.75
N LEU A 99 2.54 -10.80 -3.59
CA LEU A 99 2.47 -9.40 -3.97
C LEU A 99 3.60 -9.07 -4.93
N SER A 100 3.26 -8.47 -6.06
CA SER A 100 4.22 -7.94 -7.03
C SER A 100 3.82 -6.51 -7.36
N GLU A 101 4.66 -5.55 -7.01
CA GLU A 101 4.36 -4.12 -7.12
C GLU A 101 3.05 -3.78 -6.39
N ASN A 102 2.00 -3.49 -7.13
CA ASN A 102 0.66 -3.18 -6.62
C ASN A 102 -0.40 -4.24 -6.98
N ILE A 103 0.01 -5.43 -7.39
CA ILE A 103 -0.88 -6.53 -7.72
C ILE A 103 -0.75 -7.61 -6.64
N LEU A 104 -1.81 -7.79 -5.86
CA LEU A 104 -1.95 -8.88 -4.92
C LEU A 104 -2.59 -10.07 -5.64
N THR A 105 -1.96 -11.24 -5.56
CA THR A 105 -2.45 -12.47 -6.18
C THR A 105 -2.76 -13.51 -5.12
N ALA A 106 -3.93 -14.15 -5.23
CA ALA A 106 -4.33 -15.30 -4.43
C ALA A 106 -4.38 -16.54 -5.32
N VAL A 107 -3.78 -17.64 -4.86
CA VAL A 107 -3.96 -18.96 -5.48
C VAL A 107 -5.28 -19.56 -5.05
N GLU A 108 -5.73 -20.64 -5.72
CA GLU A 108 -6.93 -21.39 -5.35
C GLU A 108 -6.98 -21.69 -3.85
N ASN A 109 -8.15 -21.50 -3.26
CA ASN A 109 -8.45 -21.84 -1.87
C ASN A 109 -9.39 -23.02 -1.83
N THR A 110 -8.92 -24.15 -1.32
CA THR A 110 -9.72 -25.36 -1.13
C THR A 110 -10.20 -25.54 0.32
N GLY A 111 -9.91 -24.58 1.18
CA GLY A 111 -10.27 -24.58 2.60
C GLY A 111 -11.28 -23.51 2.98
N GLU A 112 -11.25 -23.11 4.21
CA GLU A 112 -12.10 -22.04 4.75
C GLU A 112 -11.74 -20.66 4.19
N GLU A 113 -12.63 -19.68 4.39
CA GLU A 113 -12.36 -18.27 4.05
C GLU A 113 -11.07 -17.82 4.73
N ARG A 114 -10.24 -17.12 3.98
CA ARG A 114 -8.98 -16.56 4.48
C ARG A 114 -8.81 -15.11 4.07
N SER A 115 -7.95 -14.40 4.76
CA SER A 115 -7.62 -13.02 4.46
C SER A 115 -6.13 -12.74 4.60
N VAL A 116 -5.70 -11.65 3.99
CA VAL A 116 -4.37 -11.10 4.15
C VAL A 116 -4.48 -9.59 4.41
N ALA A 117 -3.71 -9.10 5.37
CA ALA A 117 -3.55 -7.66 5.59
C ALA A 117 -2.47 -7.14 4.64
N VAL A 118 -2.83 -6.14 3.85
CA VAL A 118 -1.87 -5.41 3.01
C VAL A 118 -1.57 -4.08 3.67
N THR A 119 -0.31 -3.84 3.96
CA THR A 119 0.17 -2.59 4.54
C THR A 119 0.69 -1.68 3.43
N ALA A 120 0.22 -0.44 3.39
CA ALA A 120 0.80 0.66 2.63
C ALA A 120 1.65 1.52 3.56
N SER A 121 2.86 1.89 3.12
CA SER A 121 3.77 2.72 3.91
C SER A 121 4.46 3.77 3.05
N HIS A 122 4.65 4.97 3.63
CA HIS A 122 5.46 6.05 3.06
C HIS A 122 6.06 6.88 4.20
N GLY A 123 7.38 6.95 4.25
CA GLY A 123 8.07 7.52 5.41
C GLY A 123 7.64 6.81 6.71
N GLU A 124 7.13 7.58 7.66
CA GLU A 124 6.61 7.06 8.94
C GLU A 124 5.11 6.72 8.90
N GLY A 125 4.40 7.18 7.85
CA GLY A 125 2.97 6.94 7.64
C GLY A 125 2.70 5.50 7.23
N ARG A 126 1.63 4.90 7.79
CA ARG A 126 1.19 3.54 7.49
C ARG A 126 -0.33 3.44 7.53
N ASN A 127 -0.87 2.57 6.68
CA ASN A 127 -2.28 2.19 6.70
C ASN A 127 -2.43 0.77 6.17
N GLU A 128 -3.54 0.11 6.48
CA GLU A 128 -3.77 -1.29 6.12
C GLU A 128 -5.15 -1.49 5.51
N VAL A 129 -5.24 -2.45 4.59
CA VAL A 129 -6.49 -2.99 4.08
C VAL A 129 -6.46 -4.51 4.14
N ALA A 130 -7.56 -5.12 4.59
CA ALA A 130 -7.72 -6.57 4.54
C ALA A 130 -8.34 -6.96 3.20
N VAL A 131 -7.71 -7.92 2.50
CA VAL A 131 -8.27 -8.57 1.31
C VAL A 131 -8.65 -9.99 1.68
N TYR A 132 -9.88 -10.38 1.32
CA TYR A 132 -10.49 -11.66 1.65
C TYR A 132 -10.51 -12.58 0.44
N GLN A 133 -10.40 -13.89 0.69
CA GLN A 133 -10.66 -14.90 -0.32
C GLN A 133 -11.72 -15.87 0.19
N GLU A 134 -12.71 -16.14 -0.65
CA GLU A 134 -13.81 -17.02 -0.34
C GLU A 134 -13.33 -18.44 -0.02
N ALA A 135 -14.13 -19.14 0.79
CA ALA A 135 -13.92 -20.54 1.07
C ALA A 135 -14.07 -21.39 -0.18
N GLY A 136 -13.22 -22.38 -0.33
CA GLY A 136 -13.38 -23.40 -1.34
C GLY A 136 -14.61 -24.28 -1.07
N VAL A 137 -15.22 -24.76 -2.14
CA VAL A 137 -16.31 -25.73 -2.03
C VAL A 137 -15.70 -27.12 -1.88
N ILE A 138 -15.85 -27.72 -0.70
CA ILE A 138 -15.50 -29.13 -0.50
C ILE A 138 -16.69 -29.96 -0.95
N THR A 139 -16.57 -30.61 -2.10
CA THR A 139 -17.58 -31.56 -2.57
C THR A 139 -17.17 -32.96 -2.10
N TRP A 140 -18.01 -33.56 -1.27
CA TRP A 140 -17.84 -34.94 -0.87
C TRP A 140 -18.63 -35.84 -1.81
N GLU A 141 -17.94 -36.72 -2.54
CA GLU A 141 -18.58 -37.78 -3.29
C GLU A 141 -18.65 -39.04 -2.40
N TYR A 142 -19.83 -39.53 -2.20
CA TYR A 142 -20.05 -40.76 -1.45
C TYR A 142 -20.46 -41.86 -2.46
N ALA A 143 -19.64 -42.90 -2.57
CA ALA A 143 -19.96 -44.08 -3.32
C ALA A 143 -20.33 -45.22 -2.34
N PHE A 144 -21.51 -45.77 -2.52
CA PHE A 144 -21.95 -46.97 -1.82
C PHE A 144 -21.97 -48.14 -2.79
N SER A 145 -21.34 -49.22 -2.42
CA SER A 145 -21.46 -50.47 -3.13
C SER A 145 -22.00 -51.57 -2.21
N ILE A 146 -22.98 -52.31 -2.69
CA ILE A 146 -23.52 -53.47 -2.02
C ILE A 146 -23.19 -54.66 -2.90
N ASP A 147 -22.46 -55.62 -2.38
CA ASP A 147 -22.24 -56.88 -3.10
C ASP A 147 -23.48 -57.74 -2.98
N THR A 148 -24.28 -57.71 -4.05
CA THR A 148 -25.55 -58.48 -4.21
C THR A 148 -25.46 -59.46 -5.38
N SER A 149 -24.25 -59.84 -5.80
CA SER A 149 -24.06 -60.66 -7.00
C SER A 149 -24.82 -61.95 -7.01
N SER A 150 -25.12 -62.52 -5.86
CA SER A 150 -26.13 -63.55 -5.67
C SER A 150 -26.43 -63.78 -4.18
N MET A 151 -27.67 -63.63 -3.77
CA MET A 151 -28.14 -64.00 -2.43
C MET A 151 -29.09 -65.17 -2.57
N SER A 152 -28.68 -66.30 -2.02
CA SER A 152 -29.52 -67.52 -1.96
C SER A 152 -29.66 -67.94 -0.49
N VAL A 153 -30.90 -68.07 -0.06
CA VAL A 153 -31.22 -68.62 1.28
C VAL A 153 -31.84 -70.00 1.11
N PRO A 154 -31.33 -71.04 1.77
CA PRO A 154 -31.91 -72.40 1.69
C PRO A 154 -33.38 -72.41 2.13
N ALA A 155 -34.18 -73.35 1.60
CA ALA A 155 -35.59 -73.50 1.97
C ALA A 155 -35.81 -73.78 3.46
N THR A 156 -34.80 -74.27 4.16
CA THR A 156 -34.79 -74.49 5.60
C THR A 156 -34.58 -73.22 6.42
N GLY A 157 -34.42 -72.06 5.76
CA GLY A 157 -34.03 -70.77 6.42
C GLY A 157 -32.53 -70.60 6.62
N GLY A 158 -32.13 -69.41 7.01
CA GLY A 158 -30.74 -69.05 7.23
C GLY A 158 -30.53 -67.55 7.25
N THR A 159 -29.28 -67.12 7.52
CA THR A 159 -28.85 -65.71 7.48
C THR A 159 -27.79 -65.51 6.40
N GLN A 160 -27.92 -64.43 5.66
CA GLN A 160 -26.89 -63.99 4.70
C GLN A 160 -26.23 -62.69 5.19
N ARG A 161 -24.93 -62.53 4.95
CA ARG A 161 -24.21 -61.28 5.19
C ARG A 161 -24.15 -60.50 3.92
N VAL A 162 -24.49 -59.24 4.06
CA VAL A 162 -24.28 -58.22 3.01
C VAL A 162 -23.11 -57.36 3.41
N ASN A 163 -22.07 -57.28 2.59
CA ASN A 163 -20.99 -56.36 2.77
C ASN A 163 -21.31 -55.01 2.12
N VAL A 164 -21.22 -53.96 2.90
CA VAL A 164 -21.44 -52.61 2.42
C VAL A 164 -20.10 -51.87 2.57
N SER A 165 -19.61 -51.26 1.51
CA SER A 165 -18.46 -50.39 1.54
C SER A 165 -18.87 -48.98 1.16
N SER A 166 -18.31 -48.01 1.84
CA SER A 166 -18.42 -46.59 1.51
C SER A 166 -17.05 -46.01 1.30
N LEU A 167 -16.89 -45.22 0.27
CA LEU A 167 -15.72 -44.40 0.00
C LEU A 167 -16.09 -42.93 0.25
N LYS A 168 -15.18 -42.22 0.90
CA LYS A 168 -15.33 -40.81 1.19
C LYS A 168 -14.27 -40.03 0.43
#